data_983933f6527430772b3061ba6f44c8ce
#
_entry.id   983933f6527430772b3061ba6f44c8ce
#
_cell.length_a   1.000
_cell.length_b   1.000
_cell.length_c   1.000
_cell.angle_alpha   90.00
_cell.angle_beta   90.00
_cell.angle_gamma   90.00
#
_symmetry.space_group_name_H-M   'P 1'
#
loop_
_entity.id
_entity.type
_entity.pdbx_description
1 polymer ?
#
loop_
_entity_poly.entity_id
_entity_poly.type
_entity_poly.pdbx_seq_one_letter_code
_entity_poly.pdbx_strand_id
1 'polypeptide(L)'
;YTTLFRSKDLRDTLESNSTSVPNSVNYINADKNLQIEFDEALQQASATSSKTSENPATIEEVLGLSQAIYDTKNALNGEQRLATEKSKDLKLIKGLKDLNKAQLEDVTNKVNAANTLTELSQLTQSTLKLNDKMKLLRDKLKTLVNPVKASLNYRNADYNLKRQFNKALKEAKGILNKNSGPNVNINDIQHLLTQIDNAKDQLNGEQRLKEHQQKSEVYVIKELDILNNAQKAAIINQIRASKDIKIINQIVDNAIE
;
A
#
# COMPACT_ATOMS: atom_id res chain seq x y z
N TYR A 1 24.54 47.11 -38.76
CA TYR A 1 23.59 46.07 -39.20
C TYR A 1 23.88 44.70 -38.55
N THR A 2 25.15 44.27 -38.45
CA THR A 2 25.54 42.97 -37.91
C THR A 2 25.37 42.84 -36.39
N THR A 3 25.58 43.89 -35.60
CA THR A 3 25.45 43.88 -34.13
C THR A 3 23.99 43.81 -33.66
N LEU A 4 23.10 44.51 -34.36
CA LEU A 4 21.66 44.48 -34.05
C LEU A 4 21.03 43.09 -34.35
N PHE A 5 21.49 42.43 -35.40
CA PHE A 5 21.00 41.10 -35.78
C PHE A 5 21.41 40.04 -34.75
N ARG A 6 22.65 40.09 -34.26
CA ARG A 6 23.18 39.10 -33.30
C ARG A 6 22.67 39.30 -31.87
N SER A 7 22.41 40.55 -31.44
CA SER A 7 21.73 40.80 -30.16
C SER A 7 20.27 40.32 -30.17
N LYS A 8 19.66 40.23 -31.37
CA LYS A 8 18.37 39.57 -31.53
C LYS A 8 18.51 38.08 -31.37
N ASP A 9 19.49 37.42 -32.00
CA ASP A 9 19.74 36.00 -31.88
C ASP A 9 19.99 35.58 -30.42
N LEU A 10 20.73 36.37 -29.63
CA LEU A 10 20.92 36.10 -28.20
C LEU A 10 19.60 36.21 -27.42
N ARG A 11 18.79 37.24 -27.72
CA ARG A 11 17.44 37.36 -27.09
C ARG A 11 16.53 36.19 -27.42
N ASP A 12 16.49 35.80 -28.68
CA ASP A 12 15.66 34.67 -29.13
C ASP A 12 16.15 33.36 -28.47
N THR A 13 17.47 33.18 -28.35
CA THR A 13 18.07 32.03 -27.63
C THR A 13 17.73 32.09 -26.15
N LEU A 14 17.83 33.23 -25.50
CA LEU A 14 17.51 33.45 -24.09
C LEU A 14 16.03 33.17 -23.83
N GLU A 15 15.12 33.75 -24.61
CA GLU A 15 13.68 33.62 -24.47
C GLU A 15 13.23 32.17 -24.63
N SER A 16 13.73 31.49 -25.67
CA SER A 16 13.43 30.09 -25.92
C SER A 16 13.90 29.17 -24.79
N ASN A 17 15.10 29.38 -24.25
CA ASN A 17 15.67 28.49 -23.25
C ASN A 17 15.23 28.84 -21.82
N SER A 18 14.96 30.10 -21.49
CA SER A 18 14.49 30.51 -20.16
C SER A 18 13.08 29.99 -19.84
N THR A 19 12.23 29.76 -20.82
CA THR A 19 10.87 29.27 -20.67
C THR A 19 10.75 27.74 -20.79
N SER A 20 11.41 27.13 -21.74
CA SER A 20 11.24 25.71 -22.07
C SER A 20 12.12 24.80 -21.21
N VAL A 21 13.38 25.17 -20.98
CA VAL A 21 14.33 24.26 -20.31
C VAL A 21 14.02 24.04 -18.82
N PRO A 22 13.70 25.06 -17.98
CA PRO A 22 13.40 24.87 -16.57
C PRO A 22 12.21 23.94 -16.30
N ASN A 23 11.30 23.82 -17.26
CA ASN A 23 10.13 22.94 -17.19
C ASN A 23 10.38 21.55 -17.79
N SER A 24 11.57 21.31 -18.34
CA SER A 24 11.91 20.03 -18.96
C SER A 24 12.26 18.97 -17.92
N VAL A 25 11.96 17.70 -18.25
CA VAL A 25 12.37 16.54 -17.47
C VAL A 25 13.88 16.53 -17.23
N ASN A 26 14.66 16.97 -18.24
CA ASN A 26 16.10 17.00 -18.18
C ASN A 26 16.63 18.02 -17.15
N TYR A 27 16.01 19.20 -17.05
CA TYR A 27 16.40 20.19 -16.05
C TYR A 27 15.92 19.82 -14.64
N ILE A 28 14.64 19.47 -14.48
CA ILE A 28 14.02 19.17 -13.17
C ILE A 28 14.78 18.08 -12.42
N ASN A 29 15.30 17.08 -13.13
CA ASN A 29 15.98 15.94 -12.54
C ASN A 29 17.51 16.03 -12.60
N ALA A 30 18.07 17.11 -13.14
CA ALA A 30 19.51 17.27 -13.27
C ALA A 30 20.20 17.44 -11.91
N ASP A 31 21.50 17.20 -11.88
CA ASP A 31 22.33 17.54 -10.72
C ASP A 31 22.26 19.04 -10.46
N LYS A 32 22.23 19.41 -9.16
CA LYS A 32 22.04 20.80 -8.75
C LYS A 32 23.11 21.75 -9.32
N ASN A 33 24.35 21.27 -9.45
CA ASN A 33 25.45 22.05 -10.04
C ASN A 33 25.15 22.40 -11.50
N LEU A 34 24.68 21.44 -12.28
CA LEU A 34 24.35 21.63 -13.70
C LEU A 34 23.17 22.58 -13.89
N GLN A 35 22.19 22.54 -12.98
CA GLN A 35 21.10 23.53 -12.97
C GLN A 35 21.62 24.91 -12.71
N ILE A 36 22.53 25.09 -11.71
CA ILE A 36 23.14 26.38 -11.38
C ILE A 36 23.96 26.94 -12.56
N GLU A 37 24.79 26.11 -13.18
CA GLU A 37 25.59 26.49 -14.35
C GLU A 37 24.71 26.98 -15.51
N PHE A 38 23.62 26.30 -15.78
CA PHE A 38 22.65 26.72 -16.80
C PHE A 38 21.95 28.04 -16.42
N ASP A 39 21.50 28.17 -15.17
CA ASP A 39 20.84 29.38 -14.69
C ASP A 39 21.78 30.57 -14.71
N GLU A 40 23.06 30.40 -14.37
CA GLU A 40 24.11 31.44 -14.47
C GLU A 40 24.35 31.87 -15.92
N ALA A 41 24.39 30.92 -16.87
CA ALA A 41 24.53 31.23 -18.28
C ALA A 41 23.34 32.07 -18.80
N LEU A 42 22.11 31.74 -18.40
CA LEU A 42 20.92 32.52 -18.71
C LEU A 42 20.98 33.93 -18.08
N GLN A 43 21.41 34.02 -16.82
CA GLN A 43 21.53 35.31 -16.13
C GLN A 43 22.55 36.23 -16.79
N GLN A 44 23.72 35.70 -17.17
CA GLN A 44 24.76 36.45 -17.88
C GLN A 44 24.29 36.94 -19.25
N ALA A 45 23.60 36.06 -19.99
CA ALA A 45 23.01 36.42 -21.29
C ALA A 45 21.92 37.48 -21.14
N SER A 46 21.09 37.44 -20.12
CA SER A 46 20.07 38.44 -19.82
C SER A 46 20.71 39.82 -19.52
N ALA A 47 21.73 39.85 -18.66
CA ALA A 47 22.47 41.07 -18.34
C ALA A 47 23.10 41.70 -19.59
N THR A 48 23.66 40.85 -20.47
CA THR A 48 24.31 41.34 -21.71
C THR A 48 23.27 41.77 -22.76
N SER A 49 22.12 41.09 -22.85
CA SER A 49 21.05 41.47 -23.79
C SER A 49 20.38 42.80 -23.46
N SER A 50 20.51 43.27 -22.22
CA SER A 50 19.99 44.56 -21.74
C SER A 50 20.99 45.73 -21.87
N LYS A 51 22.23 45.50 -22.39
CA LYS A 51 23.19 46.57 -22.67
C LYS A 51 22.63 47.56 -23.69
N THR A 52 22.90 48.86 -23.44
CA THR A 52 22.38 49.98 -24.27
C THR A 52 23.24 50.22 -25.51
N SER A 53 22.74 51.10 -26.40
CA SER A 53 23.49 51.58 -27.58
C SER A 53 24.78 52.35 -27.23
N GLU A 54 24.88 52.88 -26.01
CA GLU A 54 26.08 53.63 -25.53
C GLU A 54 27.19 52.66 -25.08
N ASN A 55 26.82 51.41 -24.66
CA ASN A 55 27.77 50.36 -24.32
C ASN A 55 27.28 49.02 -24.90
N PRO A 56 27.37 48.81 -26.20
CA PRO A 56 26.83 47.64 -26.86
C PRO A 56 27.69 46.42 -26.55
N ALA A 57 27.03 45.24 -26.47
CA ALA A 57 27.73 43.97 -26.38
C ALA A 57 28.57 43.69 -27.62
N THR A 58 29.77 43.16 -27.45
CA THR A 58 30.60 42.72 -28.57
C THR A 58 30.04 41.49 -29.24
N ILE A 59 30.45 41.23 -30.47
CA ILE A 59 30.07 40.03 -31.21
C ILE A 59 30.55 38.76 -30.47
N GLU A 60 31.75 38.84 -29.94
CA GLU A 60 32.40 37.75 -29.21
C GLU A 60 31.65 37.43 -27.90
N GLU A 61 31.23 38.44 -27.13
CA GLU A 61 30.37 38.26 -25.94
C GLU A 61 29.03 37.58 -26.28
N VAL A 62 28.37 38.05 -27.34
CA VAL A 62 27.08 37.47 -27.78
C VAL A 62 27.19 36.02 -28.19
N LEU A 63 28.21 35.69 -29.00
CA LEU A 63 28.46 34.34 -29.45
C LEU A 63 28.87 33.41 -28.29
N GLY A 64 29.76 33.89 -27.40
CA GLY A 64 30.20 33.16 -26.23
C GLY A 64 29.07 32.84 -25.28
N LEU A 65 28.14 33.77 -25.02
CA LEU A 65 26.98 33.54 -24.17
C LEU A 65 25.96 32.61 -24.80
N SER A 66 25.70 32.72 -26.09
CA SER A 66 24.85 31.79 -26.82
C SER A 66 25.39 30.34 -26.77
N GLN A 67 26.72 30.21 -26.92
CA GLN A 67 27.39 28.92 -26.78
C GLN A 67 27.34 28.39 -25.35
N ALA A 68 27.54 29.25 -24.33
CA ALA A 68 27.46 28.86 -22.93
C ALA A 68 26.06 28.33 -22.56
N ILE A 69 24.99 28.98 -23.03
CA ILE A 69 23.62 28.46 -22.86
C ILE A 69 23.47 27.08 -23.51
N TYR A 70 23.97 26.93 -24.72
CA TYR A 70 23.90 25.65 -25.44
C TYR A 70 24.66 24.53 -24.70
N ASP A 71 25.90 24.82 -24.27
CA ASP A 71 26.78 23.84 -23.61
C ASP A 71 26.23 23.43 -22.26
N THR A 72 25.78 24.36 -21.42
CA THR A 72 25.21 24.10 -20.10
C THR A 72 23.86 23.37 -20.20
N LYS A 73 23.03 23.69 -21.22
CA LYS A 73 21.81 22.92 -21.52
C LYS A 73 22.13 21.48 -21.88
N ASN A 74 23.14 21.26 -22.74
CA ASN A 74 23.52 19.91 -23.16
C ASN A 74 24.20 19.11 -22.03
N ALA A 75 24.80 19.78 -21.06
CA ALA A 75 25.38 19.16 -19.88
C ALA A 75 24.33 18.67 -18.86
N LEU A 76 23.08 19.14 -18.94
CA LEU A 76 22.01 18.65 -18.07
C LEU A 76 21.84 17.14 -18.21
N ASN A 77 21.76 16.44 -17.08
CA ASN A 77 21.76 14.97 -17.03
C ASN A 77 20.48 14.37 -16.43
N GLY A 78 19.43 15.15 -16.29
CA GLY A 78 18.24 14.75 -15.57
C GLY A 78 17.48 13.58 -16.19
N GLU A 79 17.40 13.50 -17.52
CA GLU A 79 16.78 12.37 -18.22
C GLU A 79 17.53 11.07 -17.96
N GLN A 80 18.87 11.12 -17.99
CA GLN A 80 19.71 9.96 -17.72
C GLN A 80 19.58 9.51 -16.25
N ARG A 81 19.56 10.45 -15.32
CA ARG A 81 19.36 10.18 -13.88
C ARG A 81 18.00 9.55 -13.63
N LEU A 82 16.94 10.13 -14.21
CA LEU A 82 15.58 9.60 -14.09
C LEU A 82 15.48 8.18 -14.66
N ALA A 83 16.05 7.92 -15.84
CA ALA A 83 16.06 6.61 -16.47
C ALA A 83 16.83 5.57 -15.63
N THR A 84 17.96 5.98 -15.06
CA THR A 84 18.77 5.13 -14.18
C THR A 84 18.00 4.75 -12.92
N GLU A 85 17.35 5.73 -12.27
CA GLU A 85 16.57 5.49 -11.04
C GLU A 85 15.32 4.65 -11.31
N LYS A 86 14.60 4.91 -12.43
CA LYS A 86 13.49 4.01 -12.87
C LYS A 86 13.95 2.57 -12.99
N SER A 87 15.11 2.32 -13.61
CA SER A 87 15.65 0.97 -13.77
C SER A 87 15.94 0.29 -12.43
N LYS A 88 16.52 1.02 -11.47
CA LYS A 88 16.79 0.52 -10.10
C LYS A 88 15.49 0.21 -9.37
N ASP A 89 14.52 1.12 -9.39
CA ASP A 89 13.24 0.98 -8.72
C ASP A 89 12.43 -0.19 -9.29
N LEU A 90 12.39 -0.35 -10.61
CA LEU A 90 11.74 -1.50 -11.25
C LEU A 90 12.39 -2.83 -10.84
N LYS A 91 13.72 -2.86 -10.70
CA LYS A 91 14.42 -4.06 -10.22
C LYS A 91 14.07 -4.37 -8.77
N LEU A 92 14.04 -3.35 -7.90
CA LEU A 92 13.64 -3.47 -6.50
C LEU A 92 12.19 -3.97 -6.40
N ILE A 93 11.26 -3.34 -7.11
CA ILE A 93 9.82 -3.66 -7.09
C ILE A 93 9.56 -5.09 -7.57
N LYS A 94 10.22 -5.53 -8.63
CA LYS A 94 10.14 -6.92 -9.12
C LYS A 94 10.64 -7.95 -8.10
N GLY A 95 11.50 -7.54 -7.17
CA GLY A 95 11.99 -8.38 -6.08
C GLY A 95 11.02 -8.51 -4.90
N LEU A 96 9.95 -7.70 -4.83
CA LEU A 96 8.97 -7.72 -3.74
C LEU A 96 8.10 -8.97 -3.82
N LYS A 97 8.10 -9.75 -2.72
CA LYS A 97 7.48 -11.09 -2.71
C LYS A 97 6.02 -11.09 -2.26
N ASP A 98 5.54 -10.01 -1.67
CA ASP A 98 4.23 -9.99 -1.02
C ASP A 98 3.14 -9.36 -1.88
N LEU A 99 3.46 -8.51 -2.83
CA LEU A 99 2.51 -7.94 -3.79
C LEU A 99 1.92 -9.01 -4.72
N ASN A 100 0.65 -8.83 -5.12
CA ASN A 100 0.03 -9.63 -6.17
C ASN A 100 0.32 -9.04 -7.56
N LYS A 101 -0.07 -9.76 -8.62
CA LYS A 101 0.19 -9.38 -10.00
C LYS A 101 -0.39 -8.02 -10.37
N ALA A 102 -1.63 -7.75 -9.99
CA ALA A 102 -2.30 -6.47 -10.31
C ALA A 102 -1.62 -5.27 -9.63
N GLN A 103 -1.16 -5.43 -8.39
CA GLN A 103 -0.38 -4.40 -7.68
C GLN A 103 0.98 -4.15 -8.34
N LEU A 104 1.68 -5.22 -8.73
CA LEU A 104 2.98 -5.11 -9.42
C LEU A 104 2.85 -4.43 -10.80
N GLU A 105 1.80 -4.75 -11.55
CA GLU A 105 1.51 -4.13 -12.84
C GLU A 105 1.20 -2.62 -12.68
N ASP A 106 0.34 -2.26 -11.74
CA ASP A 106 -0.02 -0.87 -11.45
C ASP A 106 1.20 -0.03 -11.08
N VAL A 107 2.01 -0.51 -10.14
CA VAL A 107 3.22 0.20 -9.71
C VAL A 107 4.25 0.29 -10.85
N THR A 108 4.43 -0.77 -11.62
CA THR A 108 5.33 -0.76 -12.79
C THR A 108 4.93 0.32 -13.79
N ASN A 109 3.63 0.43 -14.07
CA ASN A 109 3.10 1.45 -14.97
C ASN A 109 3.34 2.87 -14.43
N LYS A 110 3.10 3.08 -13.13
CA LYS A 110 3.35 4.37 -12.46
C LYS A 110 4.82 4.76 -12.47
N VAL A 111 5.74 3.83 -12.21
CA VAL A 111 7.20 4.08 -12.29
C VAL A 111 7.61 4.47 -13.72
N ASN A 112 7.08 3.77 -14.72
CA ASN A 112 7.37 4.10 -16.12
C ASN A 112 6.84 5.49 -16.51
N ALA A 113 5.68 5.89 -16.00
CA ALA A 113 5.04 7.19 -16.28
C ALA A 113 5.63 8.35 -15.48
N ALA A 114 6.34 8.11 -14.38
CA ALA A 114 6.91 9.16 -13.55
C ALA A 114 7.87 10.07 -14.30
N ASN A 115 7.79 11.36 -14.06
CA ASN A 115 8.60 12.38 -14.72
C ASN A 115 9.62 13.06 -13.80
N THR A 116 9.58 12.78 -12.50
CA THR A 116 10.51 13.33 -11.52
C THR A 116 11.10 12.29 -10.58
N LEU A 117 12.33 12.52 -10.11
CA LEU A 117 12.98 11.69 -9.09
C LEU A 117 12.20 11.72 -7.76
N THR A 118 11.57 12.83 -7.44
CA THR A 118 10.73 12.96 -6.24
C THR A 118 9.52 12.03 -6.31
N GLU A 119 8.83 12.03 -7.45
CA GLU A 119 7.68 11.14 -7.69
C GLU A 119 8.10 9.67 -7.61
N LEU A 120 9.23 9.28 -8.21
CA LEU A 120 9.79 7.93 -8.10
C LEU A 120 10.05 7.52 -6.65
N SER A 121 10.70 8.40 -5.89
CA SER A 121 10.99 8.14 -4.47
C SER A 121 9.71 7.90 -3.66
N GLN A 122 8.68 8.72 -3.86
CA GLN A 122 7.37 8.56 -3.20
C GLN A 122 6.67 7.26 -3.61
N LEU A 123 6.70 6.91 -4.90
CA LEU A 123 6.14 5.66 -5.41
C LEU A 123 6.83 4.45 -4.81
N THR A 124 8.15 4.45 -4.78
CA THR A 124 8.94 3.34 -4.24
C THR A 124 8.70 3.18 -2.74
N GLN A 125 8.69 4.27 -1.96
CA GLN A 125 8.38 4.21 -0.53
C GLN A 125 6.96 3.70 -0.25
N SER A 126 5.97 4.17 -1.01
CA SER A 126 4.58 3.72 -0.86
C SER A 126 4.42 2.25 -1.24
N THR A 127 5.15 1.79 -2.24
CA THR A 127 5.16 0.39 -2.69
C THR A 127 5.78 -0.53 -1.64
N LEU A 128 6.89 -0.13 -1.02
CA LEU A 128 7.49 -0.88 0.08
C LEU A 128 6.52 -1.02 1.26
N LYS A 129 5.85 0.08 1.65
CA LYS A 129 4.82 0.06 2.70
C LYS A 129 3.64 -0.86 2.35
N LEU A 130 3.22 -0.87 1.07
CA LEU A 130 2.17 -1.77 0.60
C LEU A 130 2.60 -3.23 0.70
N ASN A 131 3.82 -3.56 0.27
CA ASN A 131 4.39 -4.90 0.39
C ASN A 131 4.42 -5.37 1.86
N ASP A 132 4.84 -4.51 2.79
CA ASP A 132 4.87 -4.82 4.22
C ASP A 132 3.47 -5.07 4.79
N LYS A 133 2.47 -4.31 4.36
CA LYS A 133 1.08 -4.53 4.75
C LYS A 133 0.51 -5.84 4.19
N MET A 134 0.85 -6.18 2.95
CA MET A 134 0.49 -7.48 2.36
C MET A 134 1.14 -8.64 3.11
N LYS A 135 2.42 -8.49 3.49
CA LYS A 135 3.13 -9.45 4.35
C LYS A 135 2.43 -9.60 5.70
N LEU A 136 2.10 -8.49 6.36
CA LEU A 136 1.38 -8.51 7.64
C LEU A 136 0.05 -9.26 7.54
N LEU A 137 -0.73 -9.01 6.48
CA LEU A 137 -1.99 -9.71 6.24
C LEU A 137 -1.78 -11.22 6.08
N ARG A 138 -0.75 -11.62 5.33
CA ARG A 138 -0.41 -13.04 5.13
C ARG A 138 0.00 -13.71 6.43
N ASP A 139 0.91 -13.09 7.18
CA ASP A 139 1.41 -13.62 8.45
C ASP A 139 0.28 -13.74 9.48
N LYS A 140 -0.61 -12.74 9.51
CA LYS A 140 -1.81 -12.78 10.36
C LYS A 140 -2.71 -13.97 10.03
N LEU A 141 -3.01 -14.22 8.77
CA LEU A 141 -3.82 -15.37 8.38
C LEU A 141 -3.16 -16.69 8.77
N LYS A 142 -1.85 -16.79 8.57
CA LYS A 142 -1.08 -17.99 8.91
C LYS A 142 -1.14 -18.32 10.39
N THR A 143 -1.04 -17.33 11.26
CA THR A 143 -1.00 -17.51 12.72
C THR A 143 -2.36 -17.56 13.37
N LEU A 144 -3.37 -16.85 12.81
CA LEU A 144 -4.67 -16.67 13.44
C LEU A 144 -5.68 -17.78 13.12
N VAL A 145 -5.70 -18.26 11.86
CA VAL A 145 -6.86 -19.04 11.36
C VAL A 145 -7.04 -20.37 12.12
N ASN A 146 -5.99 -21.15 12.25
CA ASN A 146 -6.07 -22.47 12.88
C ASN A 146 -6.37 -22.38 14.38
N PRO A 147 -5.67 -21.55 15.19
CA PRO A 147 -5.98 -21.40 16.60
C PRO A 147 -7.40 -20.92 16.86
N VAL A 148 -7.88 -19.92 16.10
CA VAL A 148 -9.24 -19.41 16.28
C VAL A 148 -10.28 -20.47 15.95
N LYS A 149 -10.15 -21.18 14.82
CA LYS A 149 -11.12 -22.21 14.41
C LYS A 149 -11.15 -23.42 15.35
N ALA A 150 -10.04 -23.71 16.02
CA ALA A 150 -9.98 -24.77 17.04
C ALA A 150 -10.55 -24.35 18.39
N SER A 151 -10.71 -23.03 18.66
CA SER A 151 -11.17 -22.52 19.94
C SER A 151 -12.64 -22.86 20.23
N LEU A 152 -12.96 -22.94 21.52
CA LEU A 152 -14.35 -23.07 21.98
C LEU A 152 -15.20 -21.88 21.53
N ASN A 153 -14.56 -20.71 21.52
CA ASN A 153 -15.20 -19.46 21.15
C ASN A 153 -15.68 -19.46 19.69
N TYR A 154 -14.91 -20.05 18.75
CA TYR A 154 -15.37 -20.22 17.38
C TYR A 154 -16.34 -21.40 17.22
N ARG A 155 -16.05 -22.56 17.81
CA ARG A 155 -16.83 -23.79 17.62
C ARG A 155 -18.29 -23.61 18.03
N ASN A 156 -18.54 -22.96 19.17
CA ASN A 156 -19.86 -22.75 19.74
C ASN A 156 -20.49 -21.38 19.40
N ALA A 157 -19.79 -20.51 18.66
CA ALA A 157 -20.31 -19.20 18.29
C ALA A 157 -21.57 -19.24 17.44
N ASP A 158 -22.32 -18.15 17.43
CA ASP A 158 -23.46 -17.96 16.56
C ASP A 158 -23.05 -18.10 15.09
N TYR A 159 -23.95 -18.68 14.31
CA TYR A 159 -23.74 -18.90 12.88
C TYR A 159 -23.36 -17.62 12.13
N ASN A 160 -24.05 -16.51 12.43
CA ASN A 160 -23.79 -15.23 11.77
C ASN A 160 -22.39 -14.67 12.09
N LEU A 161 -21.93 -14.79 13.34
CA LEU A 161 -20.60 -14.36 13.75
C LEU A 161 -19.50 -15.20 13.10
N LYS A 162 -19.68 -16.52 13.07
CA LYS A 162 -18.80 -17.41 12.29
C LYS A 162 -18.75 -17.05 10.81
N ARG A 163 -19.92 -16.73 10.23
CA ARG A 163 -20.01 -16.34 8.82
C ARG A 163 -19.27 -15.04 8.55
N GLN A 164 -19.39 -14.03 9.42
CA GLN A 164 -18.66 -12.75 9.30
C GLN A 164 -17.14 -12.97 9.36
N PHE A 165 -16.67 -13.73 10.35
CA PHE A 165 -15.25 -14.06 10.46
C PHE A 165 -14.74 -14.81 9.21
N ASN A 166 -15.45 -15.83 8.76
CA ASN A 166 -15.07 -16.56 7.56
C ASN A 166 -15.12 -15.72 6.28
N LYS A 167 -16.04 -14.75 6.17
CA LYS A 167 -16.10 -13.80 5.05
C LYS A 167 -14.86 -12.93 5.01
N ALA A 168 -14.45 -12.33 6.13
CA ALA A 168 -13.24 -11.53 6.21
C ALA A 168 -11.97 -12.34 5.85
N LEU A 169 -11.90 -13.60 6.32
CA LEU A 169 -10.79 -14.49 5.94
C LEU A 169 -10.79 -14.84 4.44
N LYS A 170 -11.96 -15.04 3.83
CA LYS A 170 -12.10 -15.32 2.40
C LYS A 170 -11.64 -14.12 1.56
N GLU A 171 -12.03 -12.92 1.96
CA GLU A 171 -11.62 -11.67 1.31
C GLU A 171 -10.10 -11.50 1.38
N ALA A 172 -9.52 -11.67 2.57
CA ALA A 172 -8.08 -11.60 2.76
C ALA A 172 -7.31 -12.61 1.89
N LYS A 173 -7.79 -13.84 1.78
CA LYS A 173 -7.22 -14.86 0.89
C LYS A 173 -7.33 -14.47 -0.58
N GLY A 174 -8.44 -13.83 -0.97
CA GLY A 174 -8.64 -13.30 -2.31
C GLY A 174 -7.59 -12.23 -2.66
N ILE A 175 -7.39 -11.26 -1.78
CA ILE A 175 -6.38 -10.19 -1.96
C ILE A 175 -4.96 -10.78 -2.03
N LEU A 176 -4.66 -11.76 -1.21
CA LEU A 176 -3.34 -12.41 -1.17
C LEU A 176 -3.08 -13.37 -2.35
N ASN A 177 -4.06 -13.62 -3.19
CA ASN A 177 -3.87 -14.45 -4.37
C ASN A 177 -2.91 -13.77 -5.34
N LYS A 178 -1.79 -14.42 -5.61
CA LYS A 178 -0.70 -13.86 -6.42
C LYS A 178 -1.11 -13.52 -7.85
N ASN A 179 -1.95 -14.34 -8.45
CA ASN A 179 -2.28 -14.23 -9.87
C ASN A 179 -3.57 -13.45 -10.13
N SER A 180 -4.56 -13.58 -9.23
CA SER A 180 -5.92 -13.04 -9.41
C SER A 180 -6.37 -12.08 -8.30
N GLY A 181 -5.48 -11.75 -7.38
CA GLY A 181 -5.78 -10.77 -6.33
C GLY A 181 -6.01 -9.37 -6.94
N PRO A 182 -6.99 -8.61 -6.42
CA PRO A 182 -7.28 -7.25 -6.89
C PRO A 182 -6.15 -6.28 -6.55
N ASN A 183 -6.08 -5.17 -7.29
CA ASN A 183 -5.21 -4.05 -6.96
C ASN A 183 -5.85 -3.24 -5.81
N VAL A 184 -5.47 -3.54 -4.58
CA VAL A 184 -5.92 -2.84 -3.37
C VAL A 184 -4.81 -1.95 -2.81
N ASN A 185 -5.18 -0.86 -2.16
CA ASN A 185 -4.26 0.06 -1.52
C ASN A 185 -4.00 -0.30 -0.04
N ILE A 186 -3.11 0.46 0.61
CA ILE A 186 -2.73 0.24 2.02
C ILE A 186 -3.93 0.37 2.97
N ASN A 187 -4.84 1.33 2.71
CA ASN A 187 -5.98 1.58 3.58
C ASN A 187 -6.99 0.44 3.51
N ASP A 188 -7.21 -0.14 2.32
CA ASP A 188 -8.08 -1.30 2.14
C ASP A 188 -7.56 -2.50 2.95
N ILE A 189 -6.24 -2.74 2.91
CA ILE A 189 -5.61 -3.82 3.68
C ILE A 189 -5.71 -3.54 5.19
N GLN A 190 -5.49 -2.30 5.61
CA GLN A 190 -5.61 -1.92 7.02
C GLN A 190 -7.05 -2.10 7.53
N HIS A 191 -8.03 -1.70 6.74
CA HIS A 191 -9.44 -1.89 7.06
C HIS A 191 -9.78 -3.38 7.20
N LEU A 192 -9.31 -4.21 6.27
CA LEU A 192 -9.53 -5.66 6.33
C LEU A 192 -8.85 -6.31 7.55
N LEU A 193 -7.64 -5.88 7.90
CA LEU A 193 -6.97 -6.34 9.13
C LEU A 193 -7.82 -6.06 10.36
N THR A 194 -8.40 -4.85 10.44
CA THR A 194 -9.30 -4.44 11.54
C THR A 194 -10.61 -5.26 11.50
N GLN A 195 -11.18 -5.51 10.32
CA GLN A 195 -12.38 -6.35 10.20
C GLN A 195 -12.15 -7.79 10.68
N ILE A 196 -10.98 -8.36 10.38
CA ILE A 196 -10.61 -9.71 10.86
C ILE A 196 -10.54 -9.74 12.38
N ASP A 197 -9.91 -8.72 13.02
CA ASP A 197 -9.82 -8.63 14.47
C ASP A 197 -11.19 -8.48 15.11
N ASN A 198 -11.98 -7.52 14.64
CA ASN A 198 -13.33 -7.29 15.14
C ASN A 198 -14.21 -8.53 15.02
N ALA A 199 -14.17 -9.20 13.87
CA ALA A 199 -14.97 -10.41 13.67
C ALA A 199 -14.50 -11.58 14.54
N LYS A 200 -13.20 -11.69 14.86
CA LYS A 200 -12.68 -12.66 15.83
C LYS A 200 -13.15 -12.32 17.24
N ASP A 201 -13.06 -11.05 17.64
CA ASP A 201 -13.38 -10.61 18.99
C ASP A 201 -14.89 -10.64 19.28
N GLN A 202 -15.73 -10.59 18.26
CA GLN A 202 -17.18 -10.74 18.36
C GLN A 202 -17.63 -12.21 18.51
N LEU A 203 -16.74 -13.20 18.32
CA LEU A 203 -17.12 -14.58 18.55
C LEU A 203 -17.55 -14.79 19.99
N ASN A 204 -18.70 -15.43 20.21
CA ASN A 204 -19.34 -15.54 21.50
C ASN A 204 -19.52 -16.99 21.98
N GLY A 205 -18.77 -17.92 21.40
CA GLY A 205 -19.03 -19.34 21.61
C GLY A 205 -18.79 -19.85 23.05
N GLU A 206 -17.82 -19.28 23.76
CA GLU A 206 -17.56 -19.63 25.16
C GLU A 206 -18.72 -19.18 26.06
N GLN A 207 -19.22 -17.96 25.86
CA GLN A 207 -20.39 -17.47 26.59
C GLN A 207 -21.63 -18.35 26.30
N ARG A 208 -21.90 -18.64 25.02
CA ARG A 208 -23.02 -19.49 24.61
C ARG A 208 -22.91 -20.88 25.16
N LEU A 209 -21.73 -21.47 25.18
CA LEU A 209 -21.51 -22.80 25.78
C LEU A 209 -21.88 -22.78 27.26
N LYS A 210 -21.41 -21.78 28.01
CA LYS A 210 -21.72 -21.62 29.44
C LYS A 210 -23.23 -21.45 29.69
N GLU A 211 -23.87 -20.58 28.94
CA GLU A 211 -25.32 -20.33 29.04
C GLU A 211 -26.11 -21.59 28.70
N HIS A 212 -25.66 -22.35 27.68
CA HIS A 212 -26.31 -23.58 27.27
C HIS A 212 -26.15 -24.68 28.30
N GLN A 213 -24.95 -24.84 28.89
CA GLN A 213 -24.75 -25.78 30.02
C GLN A 213 -25.69 -25.46 31.17
N GLN A 214 -25.77 -24.18 31.61
CA GLN A 214 -26.66 -23.77 32.69
C GLN A 214 -28.14 -24.07 32.41
N LYS A 215 -28.63 -23.76 31.20
CA LYS A 215 -30.00 -24.01 30.79
C LYS A 215 -30.31 -25.52 30.79
N SER A 216 -29.38 -26.32 30.26
CA SER A 216 -29.53 -27.78 30.20
C SER A 216 -29.51 -28.44 31.59
N GLU A 217 -28.68 -27.94 32.53
CA GLU A 217 -28.68 -28.41 33.91
C GLU A 217 -30.03 -28.12 34.59
N VAL A 218 -30.55 -26.89 34.42
CA VAL A 218 -31.87 -26.51 34.97
C VAL A 218 -32.98 -27.42 34.41
N TYR A 219 -32.91 -27.69 33.10
CA TYR A 219 -33.87 -28.59 32.44
C TYR A 219 -33.83 -30.02 33.04
N VAL A 220 -32.65 -30.61 33.20
CA VAL A 220 -32.47 -31.93 33.80
C VAL A 220 -33.02 -32.00 35.22
N ILE A 221 -32.81 -30.94 36.02
CA ILE A 221 -33.28 -30.88 37.42
C ILE A 221 -34.80 -30.77 37.48
N LYS A 222 -35.42 -29.92 36.68
CA LYS A 222 -36.82 -29.51 36.81
C LYS A 222 -37.79 -30.37 35.98
N GLU A 223 -37.38 -30.79 34.80
CA GLU A 223 -38.32 -31.37 33.82
C GLU A 223 -38.17 -32.90 33.67
N LEU A 224 -37.05 -33.51 34.12
CA LEU A 224 -36.85 -34.95 34.02
C LEU A 224 -37.19 -35.64 35.34
N ASP A 225 -38.49 -35.63 35.72
CA ASP A 225 -38.97 -36.14 37.00
C ASP A 225 -38.87 -37.65 37.14
N ILE A 226 -38.80 -38.38 36.03
CA ILE A 226 -38.62 -39.84 35.99
C ILE A 226 -37.23 -40.29 36.46
N LEU A 227 -36.25 -39.41 36.45
CA LEU A 227 -34.87 -39.69 36.85
C LEU A 227 -34.68 -39.50 38.36
N ASN A 228 -33.97 -40.45 38.97
CA ASN A 228 -33.55 -40.31 40.37
C ASN A 228 -32.35 -39.31 40.49
N ASN A 229 -32.03 -38.87 41.70
CA ASN A 229 -31.00 -37.87 41.96
C ASN A 229 -29.61 -38.32 41.48
N ALA A 230 -29.27 -39.61 41.54
CA ALA A 230 -27.97 -40.11 41.07
C ALA A 230 -27.87 -40.05 39.53
N GLN A 231 -28.95 -40.37 38.83
CA GLN A 231 -29.04 -40.26 37.37
C GLN A 231 -28.95 -38.81 36.92
N LYS A 232 -29.71 -37.86 37.55
CA LYS A 232 -29.63 -36.44 37.28
C LYS A 232 -28.20 -35.91 37.47
N ALA A 233 -27.56 -36.28 38.59
CA ALA A 233 -26.17 -35.85 38.87
C ALA A 233 -25.17 -36.35 37.82
N ALA A 234 -25.31 -37.59 37.33
CA ALA A 234 -24.49 -38.15 36.29
C ALA A 234 -24.62 -37.37 34.95
N ILE A 235 -25.85 -37.06 34.53
CA ILE A 235 -26.13 -36.27 33.32
C ILE A 235 -25.59 -34.84 33.45
N ILE A 236 -25.80 -34.18 34.58
CA ILE A 236 -25.27 -32.84 34.84
C ILE A 236 -23.73 -32.81 34.76
N ASN A 237 -23.06 -33.82 35.31
CA ASN A 237 -21.61 -33.93 35.18
C ASN A 237 -21.14 -34.07 33.72
N GLN A 238 -21.87 -34.84 32.89
CA GLN A 238 -21.58 -34.92 31.45
C GLN A 238 -21.82 -33.61 30.74
N ILE A 239 -22.90 -32.89 31.04
CA ILE A 239 -23.19 -31.54 30.50
C ILE A 239 -22.04 -30.55 30.83
N ARG A 240 -21.61 -30.51 32.10
CA ARG A 240 -20.51 -29.66 32.56
C ARG A 240 -19.16 -29.97 31.91
N ALA A 241 -18.90 -31.25 31.69
CA ALA A 241 -17.67 -31.71 31.04
C ALA A 241 -17.65 -31.44 29.53
N SER A 242 -18.81 -31.27 28.90
CA SER A 242 -18.91 -31.09 27.44
C SER A 242 -18.34 -29.72 27.01
N LYS A 243 -17.63 -29.74 25.88
CA LYS A 243 -17.03 -28.55 25.22
C LYS A 243 -17.76 -28.16 23.92
N ASP A 244 -18.91 -28.78 23.65
CA ASP A 244 -19.68 -28.58 22.42
C ASP A 244 -21.18 -28.58 22.72
N ILE A 245 -21.87 -27.50 22.30
CA ILE A 245 -23.32 -27.34 22.47
C ILE A 245 -24.12 -28.50 21.82
N LYS A 246 -23.64 -29.02 20.67
CA LYS A 246 -24.31 -30.17 20.00
C LYS A 246 -24.24 -31.42 20.83
N ILE A 247 -23.11 -31.67 21.50
CA ILE A 247 -22.95 -32.81 22.40
C ILE A 247 -23.86 -32.67 23.63
N ILE A 248 -23.99 -31.46 24.17
CA ILE A 248 -24.91 -31.18 25.29
C ILE A 248 -26.35 -31.51 24.89
N ASN A 249 -26.78 -31.11 23.69
CA ASN A 249 -28.13 -31.48 23.19
C ASN A 249 -28.31 -32.99 23.12
N GLN A 250 -27.32 -33.72 22.56
CA GLN A 250 -27.38 -35.19 22.50
C GLN A 250 -27.47 -35.84 23.90
N ILE A 251 -26.72 -35.31 24.89
CA ILE A 251 -26.80 -35.80 26.28
C ILE A 251 -28.21 -35.61 26.84
N VAL A 252 -28.82 -34.44 26.60
CA VAL A 252 -30.19 -34.15 27.07
C VAL A 252 -31.22 -35.00 26.32
N ASP A 253 -31.11 -35.11 24.99
CA ASP A 253 -32.01 -35.90 24.16
C ASP A 253 -32.01 -37.37 24.60
N ASN A 254 -30.81 -37.97 24.80
CA ASN A 254 -30.67 -39.35 25.29
C ASN A 254 -31.18 -39.55 26.72
N ALA A 255 -31.31 -38.47 27.51
CA ALA A 255 -31.85 -38.56 28.86
C ALA A 255 -33.40 -38.52 28.92
N ILE A 256 -34.02 -38.13 27.79
CA ILE A 256 -35.48 -38.06 27.62
C ILE A 256 -36.03 -39.41 27.12
N GLU A 257 -35.24 -40.16 26.35
CA GLU A 257 -35.56 -41.52 25.84
C GLU A 257 -35.49 -42.56 26.98
#